data_f267b5c06a635c2aae58b640e60db331
#
_entry.id   f267b5c06a635c2aae58b640e60db331
#
_cell.length_a   1.000
_cell.length_b   1.000
_cell.length_c   1.000
_cell.angle_alpha   90.00
_cell.angle_beta   90.00
_cell.angle_gamma   90.00
#
_symmetry.space_group_name_H-M   'P 1'
#
loop_
_entity.id
_entity.type
_entity.pdbx_description
1 polymer ?
#
loop_
_entity_poly.entity_id
_entity_poly.type
_entity_poly.pdbx_seq_one_letter_code
_entity_poly.pdbx_strand_id
1 'polypeptide(L)'
;AIGTLKFYYDDDRHLNETELAMAEGLASLLSTQLEIHELEEQAALTTEMELKALQAQINPHFLFNTLNTISSFIRTDPNTARELLKKFATFYRHTLEHVDEEVTLADELDFLEQYFSLEKARFGDRLSLEMDIEEDLRDFAMPAFMLQPLVENCVGHAMRETGEPLHITVTASQDADFVYMGVEDDGCGIP
;
A
#
# COMPACT_ATOMS: atom_id res chain seq x y z
N ALA A 1 27.54 -23.72 6.16
CA ALA A 1 28.85 -23.26 6.68
C ALA A 1 29.05 -21.81 6.26
N ILE A 2 29.16 -20.91 7.24
CA ILE A 2 29.23 -19.45 7.05
C ILE A 2 30.67 -19.03 6.70
N GLY A 3 31.69 -19.82 7.06
CA GLY A 3 33.10 -19.54 6.79
C GLY A 3 34.03 -20.61 7.27
N THR A 4 35.33 -20.37 7.13
CA THR A 4 36.40 -21.27 7.57
C THR A 4 37.38 -20.52 8.42
N LEU A 5 37.66 -20.98 9.63
CA LEU A 5 38.72 -20.47 10.49
C LEU A 5 39.99 -21.33 10.27
N LYS A 6 41.11 -20.68 9.96
CA LYS A 6 42.42 -21.36 9.75
C LYS A 6 43.41 -20.85 10.76
N PHE A 7 44.12 -21.81 11.38
CA PHE A 7 45.26 -21.53 12.27
C PHE A 7 46.53 -21.92 11.56
N TYR A 8 47.56 -21.11 11.67
CA TYR A 8 48.89 -21.35 11.12
C TYR A 8 49.89 -21.43 12.27
N TYR A 9 50.78 -22.40 12.20
CA TYR A 9 51.88 -22.61 13.17
C TYR A 9 53.22 -22.57 12.43
N ASP A 10 54.24 -22.01 13.08
CA ASP A 10 55.59 -21.88 12.56
C ASP A 10 56.41 -23.17 12.77
N ASP A 11 55.88 -24.20 13.46
CA ASP A 11 56.53 -25.42 13.89
C ASP A 11 55.69 -26.65 13.50
N ASP A 12 56.35 -27.79 13.24
CA ASP A 12 55.71 -29.12 12.98
C ASP A 12 55.00 -29.69 14.24
N ARG A 13 54.44 -28.86 15.09
CA ARG A 13 53.71 -29.29 16.29
C ARG A 13 52.30 -29.77 15.94
N HIS A 14 51.87 -30.88 16.55
CA HIS A 14 50.47 -31.25 16.56
C HIS A 14 49.72 -30.41 17.60
N LEU A 15 48.52 -29.96 17.23
CA LEU A 15 47.58 -29.32 18.14
C LEU A 15 47.35 -30.17 19.38
N ASN A 16 47.50 -29.59 20.57
CA ASN A 16 47.06 -30.27 21.78
C ASN A 16 45.56 -30.13 22.00
N GLU A 17 44.96 -30.96 22.85
CA GLU A 17 43.50 -30.94 23.10
C GLU A 17 42.98 -29.58 23.56
N THR A 18 43.77 -28.82 24.30
CA THR A 18 43.41 -27.52 24.80
C THR A 18 43.34 -26.46 23.66
N GLU A 19 44.33 -26.52 22.76
CA GLU A 19 44.38 -25.64 21.59
C GLU A 19 43.22 -25.93 20.61
N LEU A 20 42.89 -27.21 20.45
CA LEU A 20 41.73 -27.62 19.63
C LEU A 20 40.42 -27.13 20.24
N ALA A 21 40.22 -27.33 21.57
CA ALA A 21 39.04 -26.87 22.27
C ALA A 21 38.88 -25.32 22.21
N MET A 22 40.02 -24.59 22.32
CA MET A 22 39.99 -23.12 22.13
C MET A 22 39.64 -22.72 20.72
N ALA A 23 40.15 -23.41 19.69
CA ALA A 23 39.83 -23.16 18.30
C ALA A 23 38.36 -23.41 18.00
N GLU A 24 37.80 -24.50 18.47
CA GLU A 24 36.37 -24.85 18.36
C GLU A 24 35.49 -23.83 19.08
N GLY A 25 35.87 -23.45 20.31
CA GLY A 25 35.16 -22.42 21.06
C GLY A 25 35.15 -21.07 20.35
N LEU A 26 36.29 -20.66 19.79
CA LEU A 26 36.38 -19.41 19.01
C LEU A 26 35.56 -19.47 17.72
N ALA A 27 35.61 -20.60 17.01
CA ALA A 27 34.81 -20.82 15.80
C ALA A 27 33.31 -20.78 16.12
N SER A 28 32.87 -21.37 17.22
CA SER A 28 31.48 -21.34 17.69
C SER A 28 31.04 -19.90 18.03
N LEU A 29 31.86 -19.17 18.77
CA LEU A 29 31.57 -17.77 19.11
C LEU A 29 31.45 -16.88 17.86
N LEU A 30 32.38 -17.03 16.91
CA LEU A 30 32.33 -16.27 15.66
C LEU A 30 31.10 -16.65 14.82
N SER A 31 30.74 -17.93 14.73
CA SER A 31 29.53 -18.38 14.03
C SER A 31 28.28 -17.77 14.66
N THR A 32 28.17 -17.78 15.98
CA THR A 32 27.04 -17.19 16.71
C THR A 32 26.97 -15.67 16.48
N GLN A 33 28.11 -14.97 16.51
CA GLN A 33 28.13 -13.52 16.23
C GLN A 33 27.72 -13.17 14.81
N LEU A 34 28.12 -13.99 13.83
CA LEU A 34 27.70 -13.80 12.43
C LEU A 34 26.21 -14.07 12.26
N GLU A 35 25.68 -15.13 12.88
CA GLU A 35 24.23 -15.41 12.86
C GLU A 35 23.41 -14.30 13.51
N ILE A 36 23.86 -13.79 14.64
CA ILE A 36 23.20 -12.64 15.31
C ILE A 36 23.21 -11.41 14.40
N HIS A 37 24.34 -11.12 13.77
CA HIS A 37 24.45 -9.97 12.87
C HIS A 37 23.55 -10.12 11.63
N GLU A 38 23.47 -11.30 11.03
CA GLU A 38 22.55 -11.58 9.92
C GLU A 38 21.08 -11.41 10.33
N LEU A 39 20.71 -11.87 11.52
CA LEU A 39 19.35 -11.70 12.06
C LEU A 39 19.02 -10.23 12.34
N GLU A 40 19.97 -9.47 12.89
CA GLU A 40 19.80 -8.03 13.11
C GLU A 40 19.63 -7.25 11.80
N GLU A 41 20.41 -7.60 10.77
CA GLU A 41 20.31 -7.00 9.44
C GLU A 41 18.97 -7.32 8.78
N GLN A 42 18.53 -8.58 8.86
CA GLN A 42 17.22 -8.98 8.36
C GLN A 42 16.06 -8.26 9.09
N ALA A 43 16.13 -8.16 10.41
CA ALA A 43 15.14 -7.43 11.20
C ALA A 43 15.08 -5.94 10.84
N ALA A 44 16.23 -5.31 10.64
CA ALA A 44 16.31 -3.92 10.21
C ALA A 44 15.70 -3.70 8.81
N LEU A 45 16.01 -4.60 7.86
CA LEU A 45 15.43 -4.57 6.51
C LEU A 45 13.90 -4.77 6.54
N THR A 46 13.42 -5.69 7.36
CA THR A 46 11.97 -5.93 7.53
C THR A 46 11.27 -4.68 8.06
N THR A 47 11.83 -4.07 9.12
CA THR A 47 11.28 -2.83 9.71
C THR A 47 11.31 -1.67 8.70
N GLU A 48 12.37 -1.55 7.89
CA GLU A 48 12.44 -0.52 6.84
C GLU A 48 11.39 -0.75 5.75
N MET A 49 11.17 -2.02 5.36
CA MET A 49 10.13 -2.37 4.39
C MET A 49 8.72 -2.09 4.92
N GLU A 50 8.46 -2.41 6.18
CA GLU A 50 7.19 -2.11 6.85
C GLU A 50 6.93 -0.59 6.92
N LEU A 51 7.94 0.20 7.28
CA LEU A 51 7.84 1.66 7.27
C LEU A 51 7.59 2.23 5.87
N LYS A 52 8.26 1.70 4.85
CA LYS A 52 8.02 2.10 3.46
C LYS A 52 6.62 1.71 2.98
N ALA A 53 6.12 0.54 3.37
CA ALA A 53 4.76 0.11 3.05
C ALA A 53 3.72 1.02 3.71
N LEU A 54 3.89 1.35 5.00
CA LEU A 54 3.05 2.31 5.72
C LEU A 54 3.09 3.71 5.08
N GLN A 55 4.27 4.18 4.67
CA GLN A 55 4.40 5.47 3.98
C GLN A 55 3.76 5.47 2.57
N ALA A 56 3.78 4.33 1.88
CA ALA A 56 3.18 4.19 0.56
C ALA A 56 1.64 4.17 0.61
N GLN A 57 1.04 3.80 1.73
CA GLN A 57 -0.41 3.88 1.97
C GLN A 57 -0.92 5.34 1.97
N ILE A 58 -0.05 6.29 2.31
CA ILE A 58 -0.34 7.71 2.13
C ILE A 58 0.09 8.08 0.70
N ASN A 59 -0.83 8.10 -0.26
CA ASN A 59 -0.54 8.59 -1.61
C ASN A 59 -0.17 10.10 -1.55
N PRO A 60 1.15 10.48 -1.55
CA PRO A 60 1.56 11.87 -1.32
C PRO A 60 1.06 12.78 -2.44
N HIS A 61 0.96 12.25 -3.64
CA HIS A 61 0.50 13.01 -4.80
C HIS A 61 -0.99 13.35 -4.70
N PHE A 62 -1.82 12.42 -4.25
CA PHE A 62 -3.24 12.68 -3.96
C PHE A 62 -3.39 13.72 -2.85
N LEU A 63 -2.63 13.58 -1.75
CA LEU A 63 -2.59 14.53 -0.64
C LEU A 63 -2.34 15.97 -1.13
N PHE A 64 -1.22 16.17 -1.86
CA PHE A 64 -0.85 17.52 -2.35
C PHE A 64 -1.87 18.07 -3.34
N ASN A 65 -2.39 17.26 -4.24
CA ASN A 65 -3.37 17.69 -5.23
C ASN A 65 -4.70 18.10 -4.58
N THR A 66 -5.19 17.31 -3.63
CA THR A 66 -6.42 17.59 -2.90
C THR A 66 -6.30 18.88 -2.08
N LEU A 67 -5.18 19.06 -1.36
CA LEU A 67 -4.94 20.30 -0.61
C LEU A 67 -4.85 21.54 -1.52
N ASN A 68 -4.20 21.43 -2.69
CA ASN A 68 -4.14 22.50 -3.67
C ASN A 68 -5.54 22.83 -4.23
N THR A 69 -6.34 21.80 -4.51
CA THR A 69 -7.73 21.97 -4.96
C THR A 69 -8.56 22.69 -3.90
N ILE A 70 -8.52 22.22 -2.65
CA ILE A 70 -9.21 22.90 -1.52
C ILE A 70 -8.75 24.35 -1.39
N SER A 71 -7.44 24.61 -1.47
CA SER A 71 -6.85 25.94 -1.38
C SER A 71 -7.37 26.87 -2.49
N SER A 72 -7.60 26.36 -3.71
CA SER A 72 -8.15 27.16 -4.81
C SER A 72 -9.58 27.63 -4.53
N PHE A 73 -10.38 26.79 -3.84
CA PHE A 73 -11.77 27.12 -3.49
C PHE A 73 -11.88 28.08 -2.31
N ILE A 74 -10.87 28.25 -1.45
CA ILE A 74 -10.96 29.12 -0.25
C ILE A 74 -11.43 30.51 -0.58
N ARG A 75 -11.02 31.09 -1.71
CA ARG A 75 -11.38 32.45 -2.13
C ARG A 75 -12.60 32.52 -3.03
N THR A 76 -12.85 31.47 -3.82
CA THR A 76 -13.90 31.45 -4.85
C THR A 76 -15.21 30.87 -4.34
N ASP A 77 -15.13 29.79 -3.55
CA ASP A 77 -16.25 29.10 -2.91
C ASP A 77 -15.84 28.51 -1.56
N PRO A 78 -15.86 29.31 -0.48
CA PRO A 78 -15.46 28.86 0.86
C PRO A 78 -16.32 27.71 1.42
N ASN A 79 -17.56 27.56 0.95
CA ASN A 79 -18.43 26.47 1.41
C ASN A 79 -17.97 25.15 0.83
N THR A 80 -17.73 25.10 -0.48
CA THR A 80 -17.14 23.93 -1.14
C THR A 80 -15.77 23.60 -0.55
N ALA A 81 -14.90 24.58 -0.28
CA ALA A 81 -13.62 24.33 0.37
C ALA A 81 -13.78 23.64 1.74
N ARG A 82 -14.75 24.08 2.55
CA ARG A 82 -15.04 23.49 3.87
C ARG A 82 -15.57 22.06 3.76
N GLU A 83 -16.45 21.79 2.81
CA GLU A 83 -16.98 20.44 2.57
C GLU A 83 -15.89 19.48 2.09
N LEU A 84 -15.06 19.90 1.15
CA LEU A 84 -13.92 19.11 0.67
C LEU A 84 -12.91 18.83 1.80
N LEU A 85 -12.65 19.81 2.68
CA LEU A 85 -11.76 19.60 3.82
C LEU A 85 -12.30 18.55 4.80
N LYS A 86 -13.62 18.57 5.05
CA LYS A 86 -14.26 17.55 5.91
C LYS A 86 -14.16 16.15 5.28
N LYS A 87 -14.51 16.02 3.98
CA LYS A 87 -14.40 14.77 3.25
C LYS A 87 -12.97 14.24 3.25
N PHE A 88 -12.00 15.11 2.99
CA PHE A 88 -10.59 14.79 3.03
C PHE A 88 -10.13 14.25 4.41
N ALA A 89 -10.55 14.93 5.50
CA ALA A 89 -10.21 14.48 6.86
C ALA A 89 -10.85 13.12 7.19
N THR A 90 -12.08 12.86 6.73
CA THR A 90 -12.75 11.57 6.91
C THR A 90 -12.07 10.48 6.10
N PHE A 91 -11.75 10.73 4.83
CA PHE A 91 -11.02 9.82 3.96
C PHE A 91 -9.69 9.38 4.57
N TYR A 92 -8.85 10.34 5.00
CA TYR A 92 -7.55 10.00 5.60
C TYR A 92 -7.65 9.26 6.93
N ARG A 93 -8.65 9.58 7.74
CA ARG A 93 -8.88 8.83 8.99
C ARG A 93 -9.20 7.37 8.67
N HIS A 94 -10.10 7.13 7.74
CA HIS A 94 -10.48 5.77 7.32
C HIS A 94 -9.27 4.99 6.78
N THR A 95 -8.47 5.61 5.93
CA THR A 95 -7.24 5.00 5.38
C THR A 95 -6.25 4.58 6.46
N LEU A 96 -6.19 5.29 7.59
CA LEU A 96 -5.24 5.01 8.67
C LEU A 96 -5.77 4.00 9.71
N GLU A 97 -7.09 3.89 9.86
CA GLU A 97 -7.72 3.07 10.91
C GLU A 97 -8.03 1.64 10.48
N HIS A 98 -8.21 1.33 9.19
CA HIS A 98 -8.77 0.06 8.71
C HIS A 98 -7.81 -0.80 7.86
N VAL A 99 -6.51 -0.73 8.13
CA VAL A 99 -5.47 -1.34 7.27
C VAL A 99 -5.50 -2.89 7.26
N ASP A 100 -5.96 -3.52 8.33
CA ASP A 100 -5.92 -4.98 8.50
C ASP A 100 -7.31 -5.58 8.83
N GLU A 101 -8.41 -4.88 8.51
CA GLU A 101 -9.76 -5.29 8.87
C GLU A 101 -10.51 -5.90 7.68
N GLU A 102 -11.44 -6.81 7.96
CA GLU A 102 -12.51 -7.17 7.03
C GLU A 102 -13.57 -6.08 7.07
N VAL A 103 -13.99 -5.62 5.91
CA VAL A 103 -15.04 -4.61 5.71
C VAL A 103 -16.15 -5.18 4.84
N THR A 104 -17.30 -4.54 4.80
CA THR A 104 -18.34 -4.90 3.83
C THR A 104 -18.06 -4.24 2.48
N LEU A 105 -18.61 -4.83 1.41
CA LEU A 105 -18.56 -4.18 0.08
C LEU A 105 -19.19 -2.78 0.14
N ALA A 106 -20.25 -2.58 0.94
CA ALA A 106 -20.85 -1.26 1.13
C ALA A 106 -19.84 -0.24 1.69
N ASP A 107 -19.04 -0.63 2.70
CA ASP A 107 -18.00 0.23 3.28
C ASP A 107 -16.94 0.61 2.25
N GLU A 108 -16.50 -0.34 1.43
CA GLU A 108 -15.52 -0.13 0.36
C GLU A 108 -16.06 0.82 -0.73
N LEU A 109 -17.35 0.67 -1.11
CA LEU A 109 -18.01 1.55 -2.07
C LEU A 109 -18.18 2.98 -1.53
N ASP A 110 -18.59 3.11 -0.27
CA ASP A 110 -18.71 4.43 0.40
C ASP A 110 -17.35 5.13 0.44
N PHE A 111 -16.28 4.38 0.65
CA PHE A 111 -14.93 4.91 0.63
C PHE A 111 -14.49 5.35 -0.78
N LEU A 112 -14.82 4.55 -1.81
CA LEU A 112 -14.59 4.94 -3.20
C LEU A 112 -15.35 6.21 -3.58
N GLU A 113 -16.59 6.38 -3.14
CA GLU A 113 -17.37 7.61 -3.37
C GLU A 113 -16.71 8.84 -2.75
N GLN A 114 -16.17 8.70 -1.52
CA GLN A 114 -15.43 9.78 -0.87
C GLN A 114 -14.17 10.16 -1.65
N TYR A 115 -13.34 9.18 -2.02
CA TYR A 115 -12.16 9.39 -2.88
C TYR A 115 -12.55 10.10 -4.16
N PHE A 116 -13.53 9.55 -4.86
CA PHE A 116 -13.98 10.06 -6.15
C PHE A 116 -14.51 11.49 -6.05
N SER A 117 -15.24 11.82 -4.98
CA SER A 117 -15.73 13.17 -4.76
C SER A 117 -14.61 14.21 -4.61
N LEU A 118 -13.47 13.83 -4.04
CA LEU A 118 -12.27 14.67 -3.92
C LEU A 118 -11.59 14.88 -5.27
N GLU A 119 -11.43 13.80 -6.06
CA GLU A 119 -10.86 13.88 -7.41
C GLU A 119 -11.79 14.62 -8.38
N LYS A 120 -13.10 14.46 -8.27
CA LYS A 120 -14.07 15.20 -9.07
C LYS A 120 -14.02 16.70 -8.83
N ALA A 121 -13.74 17.13 -7.61
CA ALA A 121 -13.52 18.56 -7.33
C ALA A 121 -12.31 19.15 -8.10
N ARG A 122 -11.35 18.30 -8.46
CA ARG A 122 -10.16 18.67 -9.24
C ARG A 122 -10.39 18.61 -10.73
N PHE A 123 -11.01 17.53 -11.21
CA PHE A 123 -11.14 17.24 -12.64
C PHE A 123 -12.48 17.71 -13.24
N GLY A 124 -13.45 18.03 -12.38
CA GLY A 124 -14.79 18.49 -12.81
C GLY A 124 -15.55 17.41 -13.56
N ASP A 125 -16.25 17.80 -14.60
CA ASP A 125 -17.09 16.91 -15.41
C ASP A 125 -16.30 15.93 -16.29
N ARG A 126 -14.97 16.06 -16.32
CA ARG A 126 -14.11 15.11 -17.03
C ARG A 126 -13.95 13.76 -16.33
N LEU A 127 -14.40 13.64 -15.09
CA LEU A 127 -14.31 12.40 -14.33
C LEU A 127 -15.71 11.95 -13.91
N SER A 128 -16.09 10.73 -14.29
CA SER A 128 -17.37 10.12 -13.96
C SER A 128 -17.19 8.70 -13.42
N LEU A 129 -18.02 8.33 -12.45
CA LEU A 129 -18.04 7.00 -11.81
C LEU A 129 -19.46 6.45 -11.91
N GLU A 130 -19.57 5.22 -12.35
CA GLU A 130 -20.79 4.42 -12.32
C GLU A 130 -20.56 3.20 -11.46
N MET A 131 -21.56 2.81 -10.68
CA MET A 131 -21.54 1.60 -9.85
C MET A 131 -22.72 0.72 -10.20
N ASP A 132 -22.44 -0.48 -10.71
CA ASP A 132 -23.42 -1.51 -11.01
C ASP A 132 -23.21 -2.69 -10.05
N ILE A 133 -23.89 -2.63 -8.92
CA ILE A 133 -23.69 -3.52 -7.77
C ILE A 133 -24.97 -4.26 -7.47
N GLU A 134 -24.94 -5.59 -7.46
CA GLU A 134 -26.04 -6.40 -6.99
C GLU A 134 -26.32 -6.10 -5.49
N GLU A 135 -27.58 -5.78 -5.17
CA GLU A 135 -27.96 -5.30 -3.82
C GLU A 135 -27.63 -6.30 -2.72
N ASP A 136 -27.78 -7.60 -3.01
CA ASP A 136 -27.49 -8.68 -2.06
C ASP A 136 -26.00 -8.80 -1.69
N LEU A 137 -25.10 -8.15 -2.45
CA LEU A 137 -23.65 -8.17 -2.20
C LEU A 137 -23.18 -7.06 -1.29
N ARG A 138 -24.00 -6.09 -0.93
CA ARG A 138 -23.58 -4.95 -0.11
C ARG A 138 -23.00 -5.36 1.24
N ASP A 139 -23.54 -6.41 1.85
CA ASP A 139 -23.07 -6.95 3.13
C ASP A 139 -21.98 -8.03 2.98
N PHE A 140 -21.46 -8.24 1.76
CA PHE A 140 -20.38 -9.20 1.52
C PHE A 140 -19.09 -8.74 2.19
N ALA A 141 -18.55 -9.61 3.08
CA ALA A 141 -17.31 -9.34 3.80
C ALA A 141 -16.10 -9.60 2.91
N MET A 142 -15.18 -8.63 2.85
CA MET A 142 -13.99 -8.67 2.03
C MET A 142 -12.83 -7.93 2.72
N PRO A 143 -11.58 -8.21 2.36
CA PRO A 143 -10.46 -7.40 2.83
C PRO A 143 -10.60 -5.94 2.41
N ALA A 144 -10.27 -5.01 3.32
CA ALA A 144 -10.27 -3.59 3.01
C ALA A 144 -9.29 -3.24 1.87
N PHE A 145 -9.58 -2.17 1.14
CA PHE A 145 -8.74 -1.62 0.06
C PHE A 145 -8.54 -2.56 -1.15
N MET A 146 -9.53 -3.40 -1.49
CA MET A 146 -9.47 -4.23 -2.69
C MET A 146 -9.80 -3.46 -3.97
N LEU A 147 -10.83 -2.64 -3.96
CA LEU A 147 -11.29 -1.87 -5.14
C LEU A 147 -10.57 -0.53 -5.28
N GLN A 148 -10.22 0.11 -4.16
CA GLN A 148 -9.61 1.43 -4.14
C GLN A 148 -8.33 1.53 -5.00
N PRO A 149 -7.32 0.65 -4.90
CA PRO A 149 -6.10 0.76 -5.69
C PRO A 149 -6.37 0.67 -7.19
N LEU A 150 -7.39 -0.08 -7.60
CA LEU A 150 -7.78 -0.20 -9.00
C LEU A 150 -8.36 1.13 -9.51
N VAL A 151 -9.29 1.74 -8.77
CA VAL A 151 -9.86 3.05 -9.11
C VAL A 151 -8.80 4.15 -9.07
N GLU A 152 -7.90 4.15 -8.08
CA GLU A 152 -6.77 5.09 -8.01
C GLU A 152 -5.86 4.98 -9.24
N ASN A 153 -5.59 3.76 -9.73
CA ASN A 153 -4.80 3.51 -10.92
C ASN A 153 -5.50 4.06 -12.17
N CYS A 154 -6.81 3.81 -12.34
CA CYS A 154 -7.58 4.36 -13.46
C CYS A 154 -7.49 5.90 -13.48
N VAL A 155 -7.79 6.56 -12.36
CA VAL A 155 -7.69 8.04 -12.26
C VAL A 155 -6.24 8.52 -12.47
N GLY A 156 -5.28 7.85 -11.85
CA GLY A 156 -3.88 8.25 -11.86
C GLY A 156 -3.23 8.19 -13.23
N HIS A 157 -3.53 7.19 -14.03
CA HIS A 157 -2.96 6.99 -15.37
C HIS A 157 -3.72 7.78 -16.43
N ALA A 158 -5.02 7.54 -16.58
CA ALA A 158 -5.79 8.13 -17.66
C ALA A 158 -5.84 9.67 -17.60
N MET A 159 -6.04 10.26 -16.42
CA MET A 159 -6.15 11.72 -16.28
C MET A 159 -4.82 12.46 -16.45
N ARG A 160 -3.69 11.80 -16.31
CA ARG A 160 -2.36 12.43 -16.51
C ARG A 160 -1.93 12.46 -17.96
N GLU A 161 -2.25 11.42 -18.71
CA GLU A 161 -1.67 11.22 -20.04
C GLU A 161 -2.48 11.90 -21.15
N THR A 162 -3.80 11.83 -21.10
CA THR A 162 -4.64 12.30 -22.21
C THR A 162 -5.35 13.61 -21.97
N GLY A 163 -5.67 13.95 -20.72
CA GLY A 163 -6.55 15.09 -20.42
C GLY A 163 -7.98 14.93 -20.94
N GLU A 164 -8.30 13.79 -21.54
CA GLU A 164 -9.62 13.40 -22.03
C GLU A 164 -10.57 13.09 -20.87
N PRO A 165 -11.91 13.11 -21.09
CA PRO A 165 -12.85 12.59 -20.10
C PRO A 165 -12.58 11.12 -19.79
N LEU A 166 -12.75 10.75 -18.54
CA LEU A 166 -12.57 9.39 -18.01
C LEU A 166 -13.87 8.93 -17.36
N HIS A 167 -14.38 7.82 -17.82
CA HIS A 167 -15.49 7.10 -17.22
C HIS A 167 -14.99 5.82 -16.56
N ILE A 168 -15.30 5.64 -15.27
CA ILE A 168 -14.95 4.44 -14.51
C ILE A 168 -16.24 3.74 -14.12
N THR A 169 -16.31 2.44 -14.35
CA THR A 169 -17.42 1.57 -13.93
C THR A 169 -16.91 0.56 -12.91
N VAL A 170 -17.56 0.51 -11.74
CA VAL A 170 -17.32 -0.50 -10.72
C VAL A 170 -18.49 -1.47 -10.75
N THR A 171 -18.21 -2.77 -10.88
CA THR A 171 -19.21 -3.82 -10.94
C THR A 171 -19.04 -4.82 -9.80
N ALA A 172 -20.14 -5.33 -9.25
CA ALA A 172 -20.14 -6.49 -8.38
C ALA A 172 -21.36 -7.35 -8.65
N SER A 173 -21.11 -8.62 -8.96
CA SER A 173 -22.13 -9.63 -9.27
C SER A 173 -21.73 -10.98 -8.69
N GLN A 174 -22.69 -11.90 -8.59
CA GLN A 174 -22.44 -13.24 -8.10
C GLN A 174 -23.09 -14.32 -9.00
N ASP A 175 -22.48 -15.47 -9.00
CA ASP A 175 -23.10 -16.71 -9.48
C ASP A 175 -23.19 -17.73 -8.33
N ALA A 176 -23.47 -19.02 -8.66
CA ALA A 176 -23.66 -20.05 -7.64
C ALA A 176 -22.40 -20.33 -6.80
N ASP A 177 -21.21 -20.02 -7.29
CA ASP A 177 -19.92 -20.43 -6.69
C ASP A 177 -19.01 -19.25 -6.36
N PHE A 178 -19.16 -18.09 -7.04
CA PHE A 178 -18.21 -16.98 -6.96
C PHE A 178 -18.89 -15.61 -6.91
N VAL A 179 -18.21 -14.68 -6.24
CA VAL A 179 -18.49 -13.25 -6.33
C VAL A 179 -17.45 -12.63 -7.27
N TYR A 180 -17.93 -11.88 -8.25
CA TYR A 180 -17.10 -11.17 -9.23
C TYR A 180 -17.14 -9.68 -8.95
N MET A 181 -15.96 -9.07 -8.84
CA MET A 181 -15.82 -7.63 -8.71
C MET A 181 -14.91 -7.12 -9.83
N GLY A 182 -15.29 -6.02 -10.43
CA GLY A 182 -14.55 -5.43 -11.56
C GLY A 182 -14.48 -3.93 -11.48
N VAL A 183 -13.38 -3.39 -12.00
CA VAL A 183 -13.20 -1.95 -12.27
C VAL A 183 -12.79 -1.84 -13.72
N GLU A 184 -13.59 -1.13 -14.51
CA GLU A 184 -13.35 -0.85 -15.92
C GLU A 184 -13.21 0.65 -16.12
N ASP A 185 -12.31 1.07 -17.02
CA ASP A 185 -12.14 2.46 -17.44
C ASP A 185 -12.07 2.56 -18.97
N ASP A 186 -12.50 3.70 -19.51
CA ASP A 186 -12.44 4.02 -20.94
C ASP A 186 -11.19 4.84 -21.31
N GLY A 187 -10.15 4.81 -20.46
CA GLY A 187 -8.89 5.52 -20.67
C GLY A 187 -7.98 4.91 -21.72
N CYS A 188 -6.69 5.28 -21.69
CA CYS A 188 -5.70 4.84 -22.69
C CYS A 188 -5.29 3.37 -22.57
N GLY A 189 -5.76 2.65 -21.56
CA GLY A 189 -5.39 1.27 -21.28
C GLY A 189 -3.98 1.14 -20.67
N ILE A 190 -3.59 -0.11 -20.38
CA ILE A 190 -2.26 -0.44 -19.87
C ILE A 190 -1.34 -0.69 -21.07
N PRO A 191 -0.17 -0.01 -21.18
CA PRO A 191 0.77 -0.17 -22.28
C PRO A 191 1.46 -1.54 -22.29
#